data_9e4f74bd205b6de494f737a5b9cd6474
#
_entry.id   9e4f74bd205b6de494f737a5b9cd6474
#
_cell.length_a   1.000
_cell.length_b   1.000
_cell.length_c   1.000
_cell.angle_alpha   90.00
_cell.angle_beta   90.00
_cell.angle_gamma   90.00
#
_symmetry.space_group_name_H-M   'P 1'
#
loop_
_entity.id
_entity.type
_entity.pdbx_description
1 polymer ?
#
loop_
_entity_poly.entity_id
_entity_poly.type
_entity_poly.pdbx_seq_one_letter_code
_entity_poly.pdbx_strand_id
1 'polypeptide(L)'
;CNTDYIYIDNKTFKHKNDTFFPIMLNYVIACRNIDNKCVMSPIKSYENPDIYESNTEKEIQHQLAGHFQLIHKLGFNCLRLCFDRISQDEKGYYFYQADDKKYYIKEHANEIIQGLKQVINIAGEKNLRVMLLIKPPIENLDLNIFTIELLKAFKDNSVIFAYDFMNEPLYFDNKKNRSKKEAIKIVSQWRDMMREHAPNQLFTIGFSEPIEVFEWDPQLLPVDFVQFHTYHPLRVPNEIYWYSHYIDKVWMIGETALPADGDSISYEEQAQFMLDAFHYAIDCGGSGFGWWEFQEIPGSHFEAQYTGLLNHQGITYTTDSAYAIQGTLKPAAYLVKELANYKPKKPVHAVNYYNMLGFNNICIKGTIVDRKTKQAVEGAVVRAWNEYWSVGINTFTNEKGEFTLYSNDECVHFEISAPGMSKIKFDKEIMYYPISGQKADIHQLPNKELEYHRISHKPFLLQSDTAPYPLFHFDPEKFNQASFTGEM
;
A
#
# COMPACT_ATOMS: atom_id res chain seq x y z
N CYS A 1 -9.34 -26.21 -16.13
CA CYS A 1 -8.69 -25.00 -15.56
C CYS A 1 -8.13 -24.19 -16.72
N ASN A 2 -8.49 -22.92 -16.81
CA ASN A 2 -7.88 -22.03 -17.79
C ASN A 2 -6.47 -21.69 -17.28
N THR A 3 -5.46 -22.27 -17.88
CA THR A 3 -4.05 -22.28 -17.44
C THR A 3 -3.34 -20.93 -17.61
N ASP A 4 -4.01 -19.92 -18.16
CA ASP A 4 -3.41 -18.62 -18.45
C ASP A 4 -3.59 -17.57 -17.35
N TYR A 5 -4.42 -17.87 -16.34
CA TYR A 5 -4.59 -17.02 -15.16
C TYR A 5 -3.54 -17.32 -14.10
N ILE A 6 -3.18 -16.27 -13.34
CA ILE A 6 -2.36 -16.43 -12.13
C ILE A 6 -3.27 -16.91 -11.00
N TYR A 7 -2.81 -17.88 -10.26
CA TYR A 7 -3.51 -18.45 -9.10
C TYR A 7 -2.55 -18.63 -7.92
N ILE A 8 -3.09 -18.93 -6.76
CA ILE A 8 -2.31 -19.15 -5.55
C ILE A 8 -2.31 -20.63 -5.22
N ASP A 9 -1.13 -21.18 -4.99
CA ASP A 9 -0.90 -22.51 -4.50
C ASP A 9 0.25 -22.51 -3.49
N ASN A 10 0.04 -23.17 -2.33
CA ASN A 10 1.03 -23.26 -1.25
C ASN A 10 1.69 -21.90 -0.89
N LYS A 11 0.87 -20.86 -0.68
CA LYS A 11 1.29 -19.49 -0.36
C LYS A 11 2.22 -18.86 -1.41
N THR A 12 2.09 -19.26 -2.67
CA THR A 12 2.90 -18.76 -3.77
C THR A 12 2.00 -18.46 -4.97
N PHE A 13 2.27 -17.38 -5.68
CA PHE A 13 1.63 -17.15 -6.98
C PHE A 13 2.19 -18.12 -8.02
N LYS A 14 1.31 -18.67 -8.85
CA LYS A 14 1.60 -19.62 -9.92
C LYS A 14 1.03 -19.15 -11.24
N HIS A 15 1.74 -19.41 -12.32
CA HIS A 15 1.28 -19.27 -13.68
C HIS A 15 1.72 -20.49 -14.49
N LYS A 16 0.78 -21.22 -15.08
CA LYS A 16 1.08 -22.47 -15.84
C LYS A 16 1.94 -23.47 -15.07
N ASN A 17 1.66 -23.61 -13.77
CA ASN A 17 2.39 -24.46 -12.80
C ASN A 17 3.78 -23.93 -12.37
N ASP A 18 4.31 -22.93 -13.02
CA ASP A 18 5.57 -22.30 -12.60
C ASP A 18 5.31 -21.25 -11.50
N THR A 19 6.31 -21.02 -10.67
CA THR A 19 6.27 -19.93 -9.70
C THR A 19 6.26 -18.60 -10.44
N PHE A 20 5.28 -17.77 -10.14
CA PHE A 20 5.19 -16.41 -10.63
C PHE A 20 5.50 -15.45 -9.48
N PHE A 21 6.54 -14.66 -9.61
CA PHE A 21 6.87 -13.62 -8.65
C PHE A 21 6.58 -12.26 -9.28
N PRO A 22 5.49 -11.56 -8.89
CA PRO A 22 5.21 -10.24 -9.41
C PRO A 22 6.28 -9.25 -8.95
N ILE A 23 7.02 -8.70 -9.90
CA ILE A 23 7.84 -7.52 -9.73
C ILE A 23 7.08 -6.39 -10.39
N MET A 24 6.42 -5.60 -9.58
CA MET A 24 5.34 -4.70 -9.98
C MET A 24 5.80 -3.24 -9.95
N LEU A 25 5.40 -2.49 -10.94
CA LEU A 25 5.58 -1.05 -10.98
C LEU A 25 4.21 -0.37 -10.96
N ASN A 26 4.02 0.54 -10.03
CA ASN A 26 2.83 1.36 -10.00
C ASN A 26 2.85 2.35 -11.16
N TYR A 27 1.75 2.47 -11.85
CA TYR A 27 1.61 3.30 -13.04
C TYR A 27 0.28 4.06 -12.98
N VAL A 28 0.35 5.37 -12.92
CA VAL A 28 -0.83 6.23 -12.79
C VAL A 28 -1.31 6.64 -14.17
N ILE A 29 -2.61 6.45 -14.40
CA ILE A 29 -3.31 6.87 -15.62
C ILE A 29 -4.46 7.80 -15.28
N ALA A 30 -4.75 8.70 -16.20
CA ALA A 30 -5.87 9.62 -16.12
C ALA A 30 -6.70 9.59 -17.40
N CYS A 31 -7.99 9.88 -17.28
CA CYS A 31 -8.85 10.06 -18.44
C CYS A 31 -8.61 11.44 -19.06
N ARG A 32 -8.45 11.50 -20.38
CA ARG A 32 -8.38 12.73 -21.17
C ARG A 32 -9.52 12.81 -22.16
N ASN A 33 -9.92 14.03 -22.47
CA ASN A 33 -10.91 14.32 -23.50
C ASN A 33 -10.21 14.56 -24.86
N ILE A 34 -10.08 13.51 -25.65
CA ILE A 34 -9.49 13.60 -27.01
C ILE A 34 -10.59 13.38 -28.05
N ASP A 35 -10.84 14.37 -28.86
CA ASP A 35 -11.90 14.33 -29.90
C ASP A 35 -13.27 13.88 -29.37
N ASN A 36 -13.65 14.39 -28.18
CA ASN A 36 -14.86 14.03 -27.42
C ASN A 36 -14.94 12.56 -26.95
N LYS A 37 -13.82 11.86 -26.89
CA LYS A 37 -13.71 10.50 -26.32
C LYS A 37 -12.92 10.51 -25.01
N CYS A 38 -13.28 9.63 -24.10
CA CYS A 38 -12.47 9.35 -22.91
C CYS A 38 -11.30 8.44 -23.30
N VAL A 39 -10.10 9.00 -23.35
CA VAL A 39 -8.86 8.27 -23.66
C VAL A 39 -8.01 8.19 -22.40
N MET A 40 -7.60 6.98 -21.99
CA MET A 40 -6.70 6.79 -20.87
C MET A 40 -5.26 7.09 -21.27
N SER A 41 -4.62 7.98 -20.53
CA SER A 41 -3.29 8.53 -20.79
C SER A 41 -2.40 8.39 -19.56
N PRO A 42 -1.07 8.32 -19.70
CA PRO A 42 -0.18 8.53 -18.57
C PRO A 42 -0.47 9.88 -17.92
N ILE A 43 -0.51 9.93 -16.60
CA ILE A 43 -0.53 11.21 -15.90
C ILE A 43 0.87 11.81 -15.90
N LYS A 44 1.00 13.11 -16.06
CA LYS A 44 2.29 13.80 -16.06
C LYS A 44 2.42 14.82 -14.94
N SER A 45 1.33 15.38 -14.48
CA SER A 45 1.29 16.37 -13.39
C SER A 45 -0.05 16.37 -12.69
N TYR A 46 -0.02 16.46 -11.36
CA TYR A 46 -1.24 16.70 -10.57
C TYR A 46 -1.64 18.18 -10.54
N GLU A 47 -0.68 19.08 -10.68
CA GLU A 47 -0.93 20.53 -10.65
C GLU A 47 -1.44 21.05 -11.98
N ASN A 48 -0.83 20.59 -13.07
CA ASN A 48 -1.17 21.06 -14.40
C ASN A 48 -1.51 19.89 -15.31
N PRO A 49 -2.79 19.52 -15.42
CA PRO A 49 -3.24 18.42 -16.26
C PRO A 49 -3.02 18.67 -17.74
N ASP A 50 -2.81 19.92 -18.17
CA ASP A 50 -2.64 20.27 -19.59
C ASP A 50 -1.20 20.00 -20.10
N ILE A 51 -0.28 19.64 -19.20
CA ILE A 51 1.10 19.28 -19.57
C ILE A 51 1.18 17.81 -20.00
N TYR A 52 0.73 17.48 -21.18
CA TYR A 52 0.89 16.18 -21.78
C TYR A 52 1.85 16.22 -22.97
N GLU A 53 2.64 15.16 -23.14
CA GLU A 53 3.54 15.00 -24.29
C GLU A 53 2.77 14.61 -25.55
N SER A 54 1.64 13.92 -25.38
CA SER A 54 0.82 13.36 -26.45
C SER A 54 -0.56 14.01 -26.46
N ASN A 55 -1.02 14.42 -27.63
CA ASN A 55 -2.26 15.16 -27.80
C ASN A 55 -3.29 14.45 -28.70
N THR A 56 -2.93 13.32 -29.27
CA THR A 56 -3.82 12.46 -30.04
C THR A 56 -3.91 11.07 -29.43
N GLU A 57 -4.99 10.37 -29.67
CA GLU A 57 -5.17 8.98 -29.20
C GLU A 57 -4.02 8.08 -29.67
N LYS A 58 -3.56 8.25 -30.91
CA LYS A 58 -2.44 7.48 -31.46
C LYS A 58 -1.12 7.77 -30.77
N GLU A 59 -0.82 9.03 -30.47
CA GLU A 59 0.39 9.41 -29.71
C GLU A 59 0.35 8.87 -28.30
N ILE A 60 -0.81 8.94 -27.63
CA ILE A 60 -1.00 8.39 -26.28
C ILE A 60 -0.75 6.88 -26.25
N GLN A 61 -1.32 6.14 -27.21
CA GLN A 61 -1.09 4.70 -27.35
C GLN A 61 0.37 4.38 -27.61
N HIS A 62 1.03 5.18 -28.44
CA HIS A 62 2.46 5.03 -28.73
C HIS A 62 3.32 5.29 -27.48
N GLN A 63 3.01 6.33 -26.70
CA GLN A 63 3.68 6.64 -25.45
C GLN A 63 3.50 5.52 -24.41
N LEU A 64 2.27 5.03 -24.21
CA LEU A 64 1.99 3.89 -23.34
C LEU A 64 2.78 2.65 -23.76
N ALA A 65 2.80 2.34 -25.04
CA ALA A 65 3.55 1.21 -25.58
C ALA A 65 5.07 1.35 -25.33
N GLY A 66 5.60 2.56 -25.48
CA GLY A 66 7.00 2.87 -25.19
C GLY A 66 7.33 2.71 -23.71
N HIS A 67 6.50 3.28 -22.81
CA HIS A 67 6.65 3.13 -21.37
C HIS A 67 6.60 1.66 -20.97
N PHE A 68 5.61 0.91 -21.40
CA PHE A 68 5.44 -0.50 -20.99
C PHE A 68 6.54 -1.41 -21.55
N GLN A 69 7.04 -1.11 -22.76
CA GLN A 69 8.21 -1.81 -23.29
C GLN A 69 9.46 -1.52 -22.46
N LEU A 70 9.68 -0.27 -22.05
CA LEU A 70 10.79 0.09 -21.17
C LEU A 70 10.67 -0.60 -19.81
N ILE A 71 9.51 -0.53 -19.19
CA ILE A 71 9.22 -1.17 -17.90
C ILE A 71 9.54 -2.68 -17.96
N HIS A 72 9.08 -3.37 -19.00
CA HIS A 72 9.40 -4.78 -19.21
C HIS A 72 10.90 -5.02 -19.43
N LYS A 73 11.57 -4.19 -20.21
CA LYS A 73 13.02 -4.27 -20.42
C LYS A 73 13.84 -4.05 -19.16
N LEU A 74 13.34 -3.26 -18.21
CA LEU A 74 13.96 -3.05 -16.90
C LEU A 74 13.82 -4.26 -15.96
N GLY A 75 12.94 -5.21 -16.29
CA GLY A 75 12.77 -6.44 -15.52
C GLY A 75 11.46 -6.54 -14.74
N PHE A 76 10.61 -5.53 -14.79
CA PHE A 76 9.25 -5.62 -14.24
C PHE A 76 8.40 -6.55 -15.10
N ASN A 77 7.51 -7.30 -14.47
CA ASN A 77 6.58 -8.20 -15.14
C ASN A 77 5.11 -7.88 -14.85
N CYS A 78 4.87 -6.92 -13.98
CA CYS A 78 3.55 -6.46 -13.58
C CYS A 78 3.46 -4.94 -13.53
N LEU A 79 2.24 -4.44 -13.79
CA LEU A 79 1.82 -3.07 -13.46
C LEU A 79 0.72 -3.11 -12.41
N ARG A 80 0.74 -2.19 -11.46
CA ARG A 80 -0.47 -1.78 -10.75
C ARG A 80 -0.98 -0.52 -11.43
N LEU A 81 -2.07 -0.64 -12.17
CA LEU A 81 -2.70 0.50 -12.84
C LEU A 81 -3.57 1.25 -11.85
N CYS A 82 -3.16 2.47 -11.53
CA CYS A 82 -3.87 3.36 -10.63
C CYS A 82 -4.66 4.38 -11.45
N PHE A 83 -5.96 4.42 -11.22
CA PHE A 83 -6.83 5.43 -11.79
C PHE A 83 -6.84 6.66 -10.93
N ASP A 84 -6.34 7.75 -11.47
CA ASP A 84 -6.42 9.04 -10.80
C ASP A 84 -7.61 9.87 -11.27
N ARG A 85 -8.02 10.84 -10.41
CA ARG A 85 -9.01 11.88 -10.67
C ARG A 85 -10.45 11.41 -10.84
N ILE A 86 -10.83 10.35 -10.14
CA ILE A 86 -12.23 10.10 -9.88
C ILE A 86 -12.69 11.01 -8.73
N SER A 87 -13.68 11.83 -9.00
CA SER A 87 -14.24 12.79 -8.06
C SER A 87 -15.74 12.62 -7.92
N GLN A 88 -16.32 13.28 -6.95
CA GLN A 88 -17.76 13.30 -6.70
C GLN A 88 -18.26 14.74 -6.79
N ASP A 89 -19.39 14.96 -7.46
CA ASP A 89 -20.02 16.26 -7.51
C ASP A 89 -20.87 16.52 -6.24
N GLU A 90 -21.42 17.72 -6.13
CA GLU A 90 -22.28 18.13 -5.00
C GLU A 90 -23.55 17.27 -4.82
N LYS A 91 -23.98 16.56 -5.86
CA LYS A 91 -25.12 15.64 -5.84
C LYS A 91 -24.74 14.21 -5.51
N GLY A 92 -23.44 13.95 -5.33
CA GLY A 92 -22.92 12.61 -5.04
C GLY A 92 -22.64 11.73 -6.25
N TYR A 93 -22.70 12.26 -7.49
CA TYR A 93 -22.38 11.51 -8.69
C TYR A 93 -20.88 11.46 -8.95
N TYR A 94 -20.35 10.29 -9.21
CA TYR A 94 -18.94 10.09 -9.53
C TYR A 94 -18.66 10.35 -11.01
N PHE A 95 -17.50 10.98 -11.26
CA PHE A 95 -17.01 11.27 -12.61
C PHE A 95 -15.48 11.21 -12.65
N TYR A 96 -14.94 10.93 -13.84
CA TYR A 96 -13.53 11.17 -14.14
C TYR A 96 -13.38 12.58 -14.73
N GLN A 97 -12.48 13.38 -14.13
CA GLN A 97 -12.10 14.64 -14.71
C GLN A 97 -11.17 14.38 -15.89
N ALA A 98 -11.58 14.80 -17.07
CA ALA A 98 -10.83 14.63 -18.32
C ALA A 98 -10.65 16.00 -18.97
N ASP A 99 -9.48 16.61 -18.76
CA ASP A 99 -9.22 17.98 -19.15
C ASP A 99 -10.33 18.91 -18.63
N ASP A 100 -11.06 19.58 -19.50
CA ASP A 100 -12.19 20.47 -19.16
C ASP A 100 -13.55 19.75 -19.03
N LYS A 101 -13.62 18.44 -19.34
CA LYS A 101 -14.86 17.65 -19.39
C LYS A 101 -14.96 16.67 -18.22
N LYS A 102 -16.19 16.50 -17.72
CA LYS A 102 -16.53 15.48 -16.73
C LYS A 102 -17.17 14.27 -17.40
N TYR A 103 -16.55 13.10 -17.24
CA TYR A 103 -17.13 11.84 -17.68
C TYR A 103 -17.81 11.13 -16.51
N TYR A 104 -19.12 11.36 -16.36
CA TYR A 104 -19.92 10.71 -15.32
C TYR A 104 -19.98 9.20 -15.55
N ILE A 105 -19.64 8.41 -14.53
CA ILE A 105 -19.58 6.94 -14.65
C ILE A 105 -20.92 6.34 -15.04
N LYS A 106 -22.05 6.88 -14.57
CA LYS A 106 -23.40 6.41 -14.91
C LYS A 106 -23.78 6.61 -16.38
N GLU A 107 -23.13 7.58 -17.07
CA GLU A 107 -23.45 7.94 -18.45
C GLU A 107 -22.39 7.43 -19.43
N HIS A 108 -21.14 7.34 -18.99
CA HIS A 108 -19.98 7.07 -19.81
C HIS A 108 -19.21 5.79 -19.41
N ALA A 109 -19.84 4.89 -18.64
CA ALA A 109 -19.20 3.64 -18.18
C ALA A 109 -18.50 2.89 -19.30
N ASN A 110 -19.20 2.70 -20.42
CA ASN A 110 -18.67 1.95 -21.56
C ASN A 110 -17.45 2.65 -22.19
N GLU A 111 -17.46 3.97 -22.34
CA GLU A 111 -16.32 4.72 -22.90
C GLU A 111 -15.09 4.60 -21.99
N ILE A 112 -15.29 4.74 -20.69
CA ILE A 112 -14.23 4.60 -19.67
C ILE A 112 -13.64 3.18 -19.72
N ILE A 113 -14.50 2.15 -19.76
CA ILE A 113 -14.08 0.74 -19.85
C ILE A 113 -13.32 0.47 -21.15
N GLN A 114 -13.74 1.05 -22.26
CA GLN A 114 -13.01 0.90 -23.53
C GLN A 114 -11.63 1.58 -23.49
N GLY A 115 -11.51 2.76 -22.87
CA GLY A 115 -10.21 3.40 -22.65
C GLY A 115 -9.27 2.52 -21.83
N LEU A 116 -9.78 1.91 -20.74
CA LEU A 116 -9.04 0.93 -19.94
C LEU A 116 -8.61 -0.29 -20.75
N LYS A 117 -9.50 -0.81 -21.56
CA LYS A 117 -9.22 -1.99 -22.38
C LYS A 117 -8.03 -1.76 -23.31
N GLN A 118 -7.91 -0.55 -23.86
CA GLN A 118 -6.76 -0.20 -24.69
C GLN A 118 -5.46 -0.26 -23.88
N VAL A 119 -5.41 0.35 -22.70
CA VAL A 119 -4.21 0.33 -21.84
C VAL A 119 -3.84 -1.10 -21.44
N ILE A 120 -4.80 -1.90 -21.01
CA ILE A 120 -4.58 -3.29 -20.57
C ILE A 120 -4.11 -4.16 -21.72
N ASN A 121 -4.64 -3.97 -22.94
CA ASN A 121 -4.19 -4.68 -24.13
C ASN A 121 -2.73 -4.34 -24.46
N ILE A 122 -2.35 -3.05 -24.43
CA ILE A 122 -0.97 -2.62 -24.64
C ILE A 122 -0.03 -3.25 -23.58
N ALA A 123 -0.46 -3.30 -22.31
CA ALA A 123 0.31 -3.98 -21.26
C ALA A 123 0.53 -5.47 -21.60
N GLY A 124 -0.51 -6.17 -22.00
CA GLY A 124 -0.44 -7.57 -22.41
C GLY A 124 0.49 -7.81 -23.61
N GLU A 125 0.42 -6.94 -24.64
CA GLU A 125 1.32 -6.97 -25.80
C GLU A 125 2.79 -6.76 -25.43
N LYS A 126 3.06 -6.09 -24.32
CA LYS A 126 4.40 -5.88 -23.75
C LYS A 126 4.77 -6.90 -22.66
N ASN A 127 4.04 -8.01 -22.57
CA ASN A 127 4.25 -9.09 -21.58
C ASN A 127 4.18 -8.64 -20.12
N LEU A 128 3.34 -7.65 -19.82
CA LEU A 128 3.07 -7.20 -18.47
C LEU A 128 1.71 -7.72 -17.99
N ARG A 129 1.64 -8.23 -16.77
CA ARG A 129 0.38 -8.50 -16.07
C ARG A 129 -0.09 -7.23 -15.37
N VAL A 130 -1.36 -7.16 -15.07
CA VAL A 130 -1.98 -5.98 -14.47
C VAL A 130 -2.70 -6.33 -13.18
N MET A 131 -2.39 -5.61 -12.12
CA MET A 131 -3.27 -5.43 -10.96
C MET A 131 -4.04 -4.12 -11.19
N LEU A 132 -5.36 -4.21 -11.26
CA LEU A 132 -6.19 -3.05 -11.54
C LEU A 132 -6.75 -2.49 -10.23
N LEU A 133 -6.30 -1.29 -9.85
CA LEU A 133 -6.90 -0.54 -8.76
C LEU A 133 -8.22 0.06 -9.25
N ILE A 134 -9.28 -0.15 -8.48
CA ILE A 134 -10.60 0.41 -8.76
C ILE A 134 -11.09 1.26 -7.59
N LYS A 135 -12.02 2.17 -7.85
CA LYS A 135 -12.71 2.89 -6.78
C LYS A 135 -13.71 1.95 -6.10
N PRO A 136 -13.62 1.76 -4.77
CA PRO A 136 -14.49 0.81 -4.08
C PRO A 136 -15.96 1.25 -4.12
N PRO A 137 -16.89 0.35 -4.40
CA PRO A 137 -18.33 0.66 -4.44
C PRO A 137 -18.95 0.68 -3.03
N ILE A 138 -18.47 1.56 -2.15
CA ILE A 138 -19.01 1.71 -0.79
C ILE A 138 -20.27 2.59 -0.86
N GLU A 139 -21.42 2.00 -0.49
CA GLU A 139 -22.70 2.70 -0.32
C GLU A 139 -23.09 3.62 -1.51
N ASN A 140 -22.64 3.30 -2.71
CA ASN A 140 -22.94 4.06 -3.92
C ASN A 140 -23.41 3.15 -5.06
N LEU A 141 -24.63 3.38 -5.54
CA LEU A 141 -25.25 2.55 -6.57
C LEU A 141 -24.54 2.67 -7.93
N ASP A 142 -24.16 3.88 -8.32
CA ASP A 142 -23.51 4.11 -9.63
C ASP A 142 -22.14 3.43 -9.68
N LEU A 143 -21.34 3.54 -8.61
CA LEU A 143 -20.08 2.82 -8.49
C LEU A 143 -20.26 1.30 -8.48
N ASN A 144 -21.32 0.82 -7.83
CA ASN A 144 -21.61 -0.62 -7.78
C ASN A 144 -21.94 -1.16 -9.19
N ILE A 145 -22.79 -0.47 -9.93
CA ILE A 145 -23.14 -0.83 -11.32
C ILE A 145 -21.91 -0.77 -12.21
N PHE A 146 -21.14 0.33 -12.13
CA PHE A 146 -19.92 0.50 -12.91
C PHE A 146 -18.89 -0.61 -12.63
N THR A 147 -18.69 -0.98 -11.35
CA THR A 147 -17.79 -2.07 -10.96
C THR A 147 -18.24 -3.39 -11.58
N ILE A 148 -19.52 -3.72 -11.55
CA ILE A 148 -20.06 -4.94 -12.18
C ILE A 148 -19.83 -4.94 -13.69
N GLU A 149 -20.08 -3.82 -14.37
CA GLU A 149 -19.84 -3.70 -15.82
C GLU A 149 -18.35 -3.85 -16.17
N LEU A 150 -17.47 -3.25 -15.37
CA LEU A 150 -16.03 -3.37 -15.50
C LEU A 150 -15.58 -4.83 -15.34
N LEU A 151 -15.99 -5.50 -14.27
CA LEU A 151 -15.67 -6.90 -14.02
C LEU A 151 -16.14 -7.81 -15.17
N LYS A 152 -17.37 -7.63 -15.66
CA LYS A 152 -17.91 -8.36 -16.81
C LYS A 152 -17.10 -8.11 -18.10
N ALA A 153 -16.68 -6.87 -18.33
CA ALA A 153 -15.93 -6.52 -19.53
C ALA A 153 -14.55 -7.18 -19.58
N PHE A 154 -13.95 -7.47 -18.43
CA PHE A 154 -12.62 -8.05 -18.31
C PHE A 154 -12.59 -9.49 -17.77
N LYS A 155 -13.73 -10.16 -17.59
CA LYS A 155 -13.82 -11.50 -17.00
C LYS A 155 -12.92 -12.56 -17.67
N ASP A 156 -12.74 -12.44 -18.99
CA ASP A 156 -11.97 -13.38 -19.81
C ASP A 156 -10.56 -12.84 -20.18
N ASN A 157 -10.14 -11.72 -19.56
CA ASN A 157 -8.85 -11.11 -19.82
C ASN A 157 -7.82 -11.54 -18.77
N SER A 158 -6.95 -12.48 -19.14
CA SER A 158 -5.90 -13.01 -18.26
C SER A 158 -4.73 -12.05 -18.04
N VAL A 159 -4.65 -10.94 -18.77
CA VAL A 159 -3.65 -9.88 -18.49
C VAL A 159 -3.90 -9.28 -17.11
N ILE A 160 -5.16 -9.12 -16.71
CA ILE A 160 -5.51 -8.75 -15.34
C ILE A 160 -5.37 -9.99 -14.45
N PHE A 161 -4.35 -9.99 -13.60
CA PHE A 161 -4.17 -11.07 -12.64
C PHE A 161 -4.91 -10.85 -11.32
N ALA A 162 -5.11 -9.57 -10.94
CA ALA A 162 -5.81 -9.22 -9.71
C ALA A 162 -6.55 -7.89 -9.83
N TYR A 163 -7.62 -7.77 -9.06
CA TYR A 163 -8.27 -6.50 -8.76
C TYR A 163 -7.92 -6.05 -7.35
N ASP A 164 -7.51 -4.80 -7.23
CA ASP A 164 -7.30 -4.09 -5.98
C ASP A 164 -8.51 -3.19 -5.72
N PHE A 165 -9.36 -3.57 -4.76
CA PHE A 165 -10.66 -2.94 -4.56
C PHE A 165 -10.61 -1.67 -3.72
N MET A 166 -9.51 -1.40 -3.04
CA MET A 166 -9.38 -0.17 -2.25
C MET A 166 -7.92 0.12 -1.94
N ASN A 167 -7.50 1.34 -2.24
CA ASN A 167 -6.21 1.85 -1.78
C ASN A 167 -6.32 2.26 -0.30
N GLU A 168 -5.44 1.74 0.53
CA GLU A 168 -5.17 2.16 1.92
C GLU A 168 -6.43 2.57 2.72
N PRO A 169 -7.25 1.61 3.14
CA PRO A 169 -8.49 1.91 3.86
C PRO A 169 -8.29 2.81 5.07
N LEU A 170 -7.17 2.70 5.76
CA LEU A 170 -6.80 3.55 6.90
C LEU A 170 -6.89 5.04 6.57
N TYR A 171 -6.44 5.42 5.36
CA TYR A 171 -6.37 6.82 4.92
C TYR A 171 -7.57 7.23 4.07
N PHE A 172 -8.08 6.33 3.24
CA PHE A 172 -9.07 6.64 2.20
C PHE A 172 -10.49 6.16 2.49
N ASP A 173 -10.75 5.50 3.64
CA ASP A 173 -12.12 5.24 4.06
C ASP A 173 -12.77 6.52 4.59
N ASN A 174 -13.87 6.91 3.98
CA ASN A 174 -14.61 8.11 4.39
C ASN A 174 -15.26 7.96 5.77
N LYS A 175 -15.51 6.73 6.22
CA LYS A 175 -16.09 6.43 7.52
C LYS A 175 -14.99 6.11 8.52
N LYS A 176 -14.73 7.02 9.42
CA LYS A 176 -13.81 6.78 10.55
C LYS A 176 -14.42 5.84 11.60
N ASN A 177 -13.55 5.11 12.30
CA ASN A 177 -13.96 4.15 13.34
C ASN A 177 -14.92 3.05 12.86
N ARG A 178 -14.71 2.56 11.66
CA ARG A 178 -15.44 1.39 11.16
C ARG A 178 -15.13 0.17 12.03
N SER A 179 -16.14 -0.61 12.38
CA SER A 179 -15.88 -1.86 13.08
C SER A 179 -15.32 -2.91 12.13
N LYS A 180 -14.50 -3.84 12.65
CA LYS A 180 -13.99 -4.97 11.85
C LYS A 180 -15.13 -5.79 11.22
N LYS A 181 -16.29 -5.93 11.90
CA LYS A 181 -17.47 -6.60 11.33
C LYS A 181 -18.04 -5.89 10.10
N GLU A 182 -18.09 -4.55 10.13
CA GLU A 182 -18.53 -3.78 8.96
C GLU A 182 -17.54 -3.91 7.81
N ALA A 183 -16.23 -3.83 8.08
CA ALA A 183 -15.22 -4.03 7.05
C ALA A 183 -15.30 -5.44 6.43
N ILE A 184 -15.41 -6.49 7.25
CA ILE A 184 -15.61 -7.87 6.77
C ILE A 184 -16.86 -7.97 5.88
N LYS A 185 -17.97 -7.38 6.30
CA LYS A 185 -19.22 -7.40 5.52
C LYS A 185 -19.03 -6.76 4.14
N ILE A 186 -18.43 -5.57 4.11
CA ILE A 186 -18.18 -4.81 2.87
C ILE A 186 -17.27 -5.62 1.94
N VAL A 187 -16.14 -6.09 2.44
CA VAL A 187 -15.16 -6.81 1.63
C VAL A 187 -15.69 -8.16 1.16
N SER A 188 -16.52 -8.83 1.97
CA SER A 188 -17.20 -10.05 1.55
C SER A 188 -18.16 -9.78 0.36
N GLN A 189 -18.91 -8.69 0.40
CA GLN A 189 -19.77 -8.30 -0.71
C GLN A 189 -18.97 -8.00 -1.99
N TRP A 190 -17.82 -7.33 -1.88
CA TRP A 190 -16.95 -7.07 -3.03
C TRP A 190 -16.36 -8.36 -3.60
N ARG A 191 -15.86 -9.24 -2.73
CA ARG A 191 -15.36 -10.55 -3.17
C ARG A 191 -16.43 -11.37 -3.88
N ASP A 192 -17.63 -11.45 -3.31
CA ASP A 192 -18.72 -12.22 -3.88
C ASP A 192 -19.14 -11.65 -5.25
N MET A 193 -19.24 -10.33 -5.37
CA MET A 193 -19.45 -9.63 -6.65
C MET A 193 -18.37 -9.98 -7.68
N MET A 194 -17.11 -9.92 -7.27
CA MET A 194 -16.00 -10.25 -8.16
C MET A 194 -16.04 -11.72 -8.58
N ARG A 195 -16.30 -12.64 -7.65
CA ARG A 195 -16.40 -14.08 -7.98
C ARG A 195 -17.56 -14.39 -8.93
N GLU A 196 -18.65 -13.64 -8.84
CA GLU A 196 -19.77 -13.78 -9.77
C GLU A 196 -19.43 -13.31 -11.19
N HIS A 197 -18.70 -12.20 -11.32
CA HIS A 197 -18.52 -11.52 -12.60
C HIS A 197 -17.14 -11.68 -13.23
N ALA A 198 -16.10 -11.97 -12.43
CA ALA A 198 -14.71 -12.16 -12.86
C ALA A 198 -14.02 -13.26 -12.02
N PRO A 199 -14.45 -14.53 -12.09
CA PRO A 199 -14.07 -15.59 -11.16
C PRO A 199 -12.60 -16.06 -11.29
N ASN A 200 -11.93 -15.71 -12.36
CA ASN A 200 -10.59 -16.22 -12.66
C ASN A 200 -9.45 -15.32 -12.14
N GLN A 201 -9.75 -14.05 -11.86
CA GLN A 201 -8.77 -13.11 -11.33
C GLN A 201 -8.70 -13.19 -9.80
N LEU A 202 -7.60 -12.73 -9.23
CA LEU A 202 -7.42 -12.64 -7.78
C LEU A 202 -8.02 -11.35 -7.21
N PHE A 203 -8.36 -11.42 -5.94
CA PHE A 203 -8.99 -10.33 -5.19
C PHE A 203 -8.09 -9.86 -4.05
N THR A 204 -7.82 -8.57 -3.98
CA THR A 204 -7.04 -7.95 -2.91
C THR A 204 -7.52 -6.54 -2.55
N ILE A 205 -6.92 -6.00 -1.50
CA ILE A 205 -6.99 -4.61 -1.07
C ILE A 205 -5.55 -4.15 -0.82
N GLY A 206 -5.24 -2.89 -1.13
CA GLY A 206 -3.98 -2.25 -0.77
C GLY A 206 -4.02 -1.80 0.69
N PHE A 207 -3.41 -2.57 1.59
CA PHE A 207 -3.28 -2.20 2.99
C PHE A 207 -2.15 -1.19 3.16
N SER A 208 -2.20 -0.40 4.22
CA SER A 208 -1.10 0.46 4.62
C SER A 208 -0.30 -0.18 5.78
N GLU A 209 -0.14 0.52 6.86
CA GLU A 209 0.64 0.10 8.02
C GLU A 209 -0.07 -0.98 8.88
N PRO A 210 0.61 -1.63 9.84
CA PRO A 210 0.01 -2.58 10.77
C PRO A 210 -1.20 -2.05 11.55
N ILE A 211 -1.33 -0.73 11.68
CA ILE A 211 -2.51 -0.08 12.29
C ILE A 211 -3.82 -0.31 11.52
N GLU A 212 -3.79 -0.83 10.30
CA GLU A 212 -4.98 -1.35 9.61
C GLU A 212 -5.72 -2.42 10.43
N VAL A 213 -5.01 -3.14 11.30
CA VAL A 213 -5.59 -4.16 12.17
C VAL A 213 -6.75 -3.65 13.05
N PHE A 214 -6.84 -2.35 13.27
CA PHE A 214 -7.88 -1.76 14.11
C PHE A 214 -9.27 -1.77 13.47
N GLU A 215 -9.35 -1.67 12.16
CA GLU A 215 -10.61 -1.55 11.41
C GLU A 215 -10.67 -2.51 10.23
N TRP A 216 -9.66 -2.48 9.35
CA TRP A 216 -9.53 -3.28 8.14
C TRP A 216 -8.53 -4.42 8.34
N ASP A 217 -8.80 -5.28 9.31
CA ASP A 217 -7.89 -6.34 9.76
C ASP A 217 -7.51 -7.30 8.60
N PRO A 218 -6.24 -7.29 8.15
CA PRO A 218 -5.81 -8.10 7.02
C PRO A 218 -5.98 -9.60 7.24
N GLN A 219 -5.99 -10.06 8.50
CA GLN A 219 -6.21 -11.46 8.84
C GLN A 219 -7.65 -11.88 8.63
N LEU A 220 -8.61 -11.00 8.93
CA LEU A 220 -10.04 -11.31 8.90
C LEU A 220 -10.69 -11.07 7.54
N LEU A 221 -10.17 -10.11 6.76
CA LEU A 221 -10.77 -9.76 5.47
C LEU A 221 -10.59 -10.89 4.45
N PRO A 222 -11.62 -11.23 3.68
CA PRO A 222 -11.61 -12.38 2.76
C PRO A 222 -10.90 -12.07 1.44
N VAL A 223 -9.67 -11.55 1.50
CA VAL A 223 -8.80 -11.34 0.35
C VAL A 223 -8.05 -12.62 -0.01
N ASP A 224 -7.72 -12.81 -1.28
CA ASP A 224 -6.94 -13.96 -1.75
C ASP A 224 -5.46 -13.84 -1.32
N PHE A 225 -4.94 -12.63 -1.30
CA PHE A 225 -3.62 -12.29 -0.81
C PHE A 225 -3.62 -10.90 -0.21
N VAL A 226 -2.62 -10.61 0.61
CA VAL A 226 -2.39 -9.29 1.19
C VAL A 226 -1.33 -8.58 0.36
N GLN A 227 -1.60 -7.37 -0.05
CA GLN A 227 -0.59 -6.44 -0.51
C GLN A 227 -0.64 -5.20 0.38
N PHE A 228 0.51 -4.73 0.82
CA PHE A 228 0.58 -3.58 1.71
C PHE A 228 1.61 -2.56 1.24
N HIS A 229 1.45 -1.33 1.71
CA HIS A 229 2.24 -0.17 1.34
C HIS A 229 3.09 0.25 2.53
N THR A 230 4.38 0.47 2.29
CA THR A 230 5.33 0.80 3.34
C THR A 230 6.44 1.67 2.75
N TYR A 231 6.72 2.82 3.36
CA TYR A 231 7.56 3.82 2.72
C TYR A 231 8.77 4.26 3.52
N HIS A 232 8.63 4.49 4.81
CA HIS A 232 9.74 5.06 5.56
C HIS A 232 10.84 4.04 5.83
N PRO A 233 12.13 4.35 5.53
CA PRO A 233 13.23 3.40 5.67
C PRO A 233 13.34 2.72 7.03
N LEU A 234 13.06 3.44 8.11
CA LEU A 234 13.09 2.88 9.46
C LEU A 234 11.84 2.07 9.83
N ARG A 235 10.72 2.29 9.13
CA ARG A 235 9.46 1.56 9.35
C ARG A 235 9.34 0.30 8.52
N VAL A 236 9.83 0.36 7.29
CA VAL A 236 9.69 -0.71 6.30
C VAL A 236 10.01 -2.10 6.85
N PRO A 237 11.14 -2.34 7.54
CA PRO A 237 11.43 -3.66 8.08
C PRO A 237 10.48 -4.11 9.19
N ASN A 238 10.03 -3.18 10.05
CA ASN A 238 9.06 -3.50 11.09
C ASN A 238 7.72 -3.91 10.48
N GLU A 239 7.27 -3.21 9.47
CA GLU A 239 5.99 -3.46 8.81
C GLU A 239 6.04 -4.75 8.01
N ILE A 240 7.12 -5.00 7.27
CA ILE A 240 7.34 -6.29 6.59
C ILE A 240 7.37 -7.44 7.59
N TYR A 241 8.10 -7.28 8.71
CA TYR A 241 8.16 -8.29 9.76
C TYR A 241 6.76 -8.59 10.30
N TRP A 242 5.98 -7.56 10.63
CA TRP A 242 4.65 -7.72 11.17
C TRP A 242 3.71 -8.45 10.21
N TYR A 243 3.62 -8.03 8.94
CA TYR A 243 2.78 -8.69 7.94
C TYR A 243 3.20 -10.13 7.69
N SER A 244 4.50 -10.39 7.64
CA SER A 244 5.01 -11.74 7.35
C SER A 244 4.80 -12.73 8.49
N HIS A 245 4.83 -12.27 9.75
CA HIS A 245 4.77 -13.13 10.92
C HIS A 245 3.37 -13.31 11.50
N TYR A 246 2.53 -12.30 11.36
CA TYR A 246 1.23 -12.27 12.05
C TYR A 246 0.02 -12.37 11.13
N ILE A 247 0.22 -12.34 9.82
CA ILE A 247 -0.85 -12.52 8.85
C ILE A 247 -0.63 -13.85 8.09
N ASP A 248 -1.55 -14.78 8.28
CA ASP A 248 -1.45 -16.13 7.68
C ASP A 248 -2.05 -16.18 6.27
N LYS A 249 -1.51 -15.35 5.37
CA LYS A 249 -1.89 -15.28 3.95
C LYS A 249 -0.67 -15.11 3.07
N VAL A 250 -0.80 -15.39 1.78
CA VAL A 250 0.17 -14.91 0.77
C VAL A 250 0.23 -13.41 0.87
N TRP A 251 1.43 -12.86 0.81
CA TRP A 251 1.62 -11.42 0.87
C TRP A 251 2.69 -10.92 -0.07
N MET A 252 2.56 -9.65 -0.46
CA MET A 252 3.56 -8.92 -1.23
C MET A 252 3.59 -7.46 -0.79
N ILE A 253 4.67 -6.77 -1.10
CA ILE A 253 4.68 -5.30 -1.05
C ILE A 253 3.94 -4.80 -2.29
N GLY A 254 2.88 -4.02 -2.09
CA GLY A 254 2.14 -3.34 -3.17
C GLY A 254 2.78 -2.04 -3.58
N GLU A 255 3.25 -1.28 -2.58
CA GLU A 255 3.95 -0.01 -2.76
C GLU A 255 5.08 0.13 -1.75
N THR A 256 6.22 0.57 -2.22
CA THR A 256 7.31 1.12 -1.42
C THR A 256 8.14 2.06 -2.28
N ALA A 257 8.74 3.06 -1.68
CA ALA A 257 9.65 3.98 -2.35
C ALA A 257 10.44 4.82 -1.36
N LEU A 258 11.53 5.39 -1.85
CA LEU A 258 12.25 6.48 -1.21
C LEU A 258 12.23 7.67 -2.17
N PRO A 259 11.76 8.85 -1.77
CA PRO A 259 11.83 10.03 -2.61
C PRO A 259 13.31 10.45 -2.78
N ALA A 260 13.71 10.74 -4.00
CA ALA A 260 15.06 11.21 -4.30
C ALA A 260 15.01 12.34 -5.34
N ASP A 261 15.36 13.54 -4.90
CA ASP A 261 15.45 14.74 -5.73
C ASP A 261 16.84 14.97 -6.32
N GLY A 262 17.81 14.17 -5.88
CA GLY A 262 19.22 14.27 -6.26
C GLY A 262 20.04 15.24 -5.38
N ASP A 263 19.38 16.03 -4.54
CA ASP A 263 20.01 17.00 -3.65
C ASP A 263 19.86 16.61 -2.16
N SER A 264 18.62 16.58 -1.66
CA SER A 264 18.33 16.22 -0.27
C SER A 264 18.49 14.73 -0.03
N ILE A 265 18.03 13.92 -0.98
CA ILE A 265 18.20 12.47 -1.02
C ILE A 265 18.77 12.12 -2.39
N SER A 266 19.90 11.45 -2.40
CA SER A 266 20.58 11.07 -3.63
C SER A 266 19.85 9.93 -4.36
N TYR A 267 20.07 9.80 -5.65
CA TYR A 267 19.55 8.70 -6.44
C TYR A 267 20.16 7.35 -6.05
N GLU A 268 21.38 7.36 -5.52
CA GLU A 268 22.06 6.18 -4.98
C GLU A 268 21.42 5.71 -3.68
N GLU A 269 20.98 6.62 -2.79
CA GLU A 269 20.22 6.29 -1.58
C GLU A 269 18.87 5.64 -1.95
N GLN A 270 18.17 6.16 -2.96
CA GLN A 270 16.95 5.53 -3.48
C GLN A 270 17.22 4.12 -4.01
N ALA A 271 18.30 3.94 -4.76
CA ALA A 271 18.67 2.64 -5.31
C ALA A 271 19.02 1.63 -4.20
N GLN A 272 19.78 2.05 -3.19
CA GLN A 272 20.09 1.22 -2.04
C GLN A 272 18.85 0.85 -1.25
N PHE A 273 17.94 1.80 -1.04
CA PHE A 273 16.65 1.54 -0.39
C PHE A 273 15.84 0.47 -1.13
N MET A 274 15.77 0.54 -2.47
CA MET A 274 15.05 -0.47 -3.26
C MET A 274 15.63 -1.87 -3.05
N LEU A 275 16.96 -2.01 -3.09
CA LEU A 275 17.63 -3.28 -2.84
C LEU A 275 17.32 -3.82 -1.44
N ASP A 276 17.46 -2.98 -0.44
CA ASP A 276 17.29 -3.36 0.95
C ASP A 276 15.83 -3.77 1.26
N ALA A 277 14.86 -2.99 0.78
CA ALA A 277 13.44 -3.30 0.94
C ALA A 277 13.06 -4.62 0.25
N PHE A 278 13.56 -4.84 -0.97
CA PHE A 278 13.35 -6.09 -1.70
C PHE A 278 13.97 -7.28 -0.97
N HIS A 279 15.25 -7.17 -0.59
CA HIS A 279 15.96 -8.24 0.11
C HIS A 279 15.24 -8.61 1.40
N TYR A 280 14.82 -7.61 2.16
CA TYR A 280 14.11 -7.84 3.40
C TYR A 280 12.75 -8.51 3.18
N ALA A 281 12.01 -8.10 2.15
CA ALA A 281 10.75 -8.78 1.80
C ALA A 281 10.95 -10.24 1.46
N ILE A 282 11.99 -10.57 0.67
CA ILE A 282 12.32 -11.96 0.32
C ILE A 282 12.77 -12.76 1.56
N ASP A 283 13.58 -12.17 2.43
CA ASP A 283 14.06 -12.79 3.68
C ASP A 283 12.88 -13.15 4.60
N CYS A 284 11.82 -12.36 4.58
CA CYS A 284 10.58 -12.59 5.31
C CYS A 284 9.55 -13.46 4.57
N GLY A 285 9.88 -14.01 3.39
CA GLY A 285 9.01 -14.90 2.63
C GLY A 285 7.94 -14.20 1.78
N GLY A 286 8.18 -12.95 1.37
CA GLY A 286 7.31 -12.22 0.45
C GLY A 286 7.19 -12.90 -0.91
N SER A 287 6.00 -12.88 -1.48
CA SER A 287 5.69 -13.52 -2.76
C SER A 287 5.65 -12.55 -3.93
N GLY A 288 5.93 -11.27 -3.72
CA GLY A 288 6.03 -10.24 -4.74
C GLY A 288 6.50 -8.91 -4.17
N PHE A 289 6.84 -7.99 -5.06
CA PHE A 289 7.39 -6.68 -4.71
C PHE A 289 6.87 -5.63 -5.68
N GLY A 290 6.38 -4.50 -5.17
CA GLY A 290 5.90 -3.35 -5.92
C GLY A 290 6.63 -2.06 -5.55
N TRP A 291 6.95 -1.26 -6.56
CA TRP A 291 7.57 0.05 -6.41
C TRP A 291 6.59 1.17 -6.78
N TRP A 292 6.51 2.23 -6.01
CA TRP A 292 5.82 3.47 -6.29
C TRP A 292 6.83 4.54 -6.71
N GLU A 293 6.90 4.99 -7.96
CA GLU A 293 6.13 4.65 -9.14
C GLU A 293 7.02 4.73 -10.41
N PHE A 294 6.46 4.59 -11.60
CA PHE A 294 7.27 4.63 -12.82
C PHE A 294 7.90 6.00 -13.06
N GLN A 295 7.14 7.05 -13.02
CA GLN A 295 7.61 8.40 -13.36
C GLN A 295 7.31 9.40 -12.24
N GLU A 296 8.14 10.41 -12.10
CA GLU A 296 7.85 11.53 -11.20
C GLU A 296 6.60 12.27 -11.66
N ILE A 297 5.71 12.59 -10.73
CA ILE A 297 4.47 13.31 -11.01
C ILE A 297 4.48 14.59 -10.16
N PRO A 298 4.85 15.76 -10.74
CA PRO A 298 4.79 17.05 -10.07
C PRO A 298 3.39 17.39 -9.55
N GLY A 299 3.32 18.21 -8.51
CA GLY A 299 2.06 18.66 -7.93
C GLY A 299 1.55 17.79 -6.78
N SER A 300 2.39 16.89 -6.30
CA SER A 300 2.22 16.16 -5.05
C SER A 300 3.11 16.74 -3.95
N HIS A 301 3.01 16.22 -2.74
CA HIS A 301 4.00 16.54 -1.70
C HIS A 301 5.35 15.88 -2.02
N PHE A 302 6.42 16.35 -1.37
CA PHE A 302 7.80 15.93 -1.68
C PHE A 302 7.96 14.41 -1.74
N GLU A 303 7.43 13.69 -0.78
CA GLU A 303 7.58 12.23 -0.67
C GLU A 303 6.94 11.48 -1.85
N ALA A 304 5.87 11.99 -2.44
CA ALA A 304 5.23 11.36 -3.59
C ALA A 304 5.79 11.88 -4.93
N GLN A 305 6.26 13.11 -4.97
CA GLN A 305 6.73 13.72 -6.21
C GLN A 305 8.01 13.07 -6.73
N TYR A 306 8.96 12.70 -5.84
CA TYR A 306 10.31 12.27 -6.22
C TYR A 306 10.55 10.75 -6.12
N THR A 307 9.49 9.95 -6.02
CA THR A 307 9.59 8.49 -5.92
C THR A 307 9.74 7.78 -7.26
N GLY A 308 9.40 8.44 -8.36
CA GLY A 308 9.46 7.90 -9.70
C GLY A 308 10.85 7.41 -10.11
N LEU A 309 10.88 6.34 -10.90
CA LEU A 309 12.12 5.82 -11.51
C LEU A 309 12.55 6.62 -12.75
N LEU A 310 11.62 7.31 -13.38
CA LEU A 310 11.85 8.20 -14.51
C LEU A 310 11.74 9.65 -14.03
N ASN A 311 12.84 10.38 -14.14
CA ASN A 311 12.86 11.81 -13.95
C ASN A 311 12.61 12.49 -15.31
N HIS A 312 11.65 13.41 -15.40
CA HIS A 312 11.32 14.12 -16.64
C HIS A 312 12.34 15.18 -17.05
N GLN A 313 13.36 15.43 -16.24
CA GLN A 313 14.45 16.34 -16.58
C GLN A 313 15.48 15.63 -17.47
N GLY A 314 15.98 16.34 -18.49
CA GLY A 314 17.12 15.89 -19.28
C GLY A 314 16.77 15.26 -20.63
N ILE A 315 17.42 14.18 -20.96
CA ILE A 315 17.57 13.63 -22.32
C ILE A 315 16.37 12.81 -22.73
N THR A 316 16.02 12.85 -24.02
CA THR A 316 15.11 11.89 -24.62
C THR A 316 15.71 10.49 -24.55
N TYR A 317 15.03 9.57 -23.91
CA TYR A 317 15.43 8.18 -23.82
C TYR A 317 14.75 7.38 -24.93
N THR A 318 15.51 6.59 -25.67
CA THR A 318 14.99 5.73 -26.74
C THR A 318 15.10 4.26 -26.34
N THR A 319 13.99 3.56 -26.26
CA THR A 319 13.94 2.13 -25.84
C THR A 319 14.45 1.20 -26.93
N ASP A 320 14.13 1.54 -28.16
CA ASP A 320 14.64 1.02 -29.42
C ASP A 320 14.32 2.07 -30.49
N SER A 321 14.49 1.74 -31.75
CA SER A 321 14.20 2.67 -32.88
C SER A 321 12.72 3.09 -32.99
N ALA A 322 11.81 2.45 -32.22
CA ALA A 322 10.38 2.67 -32.35
C ALA A 322 9.82 3.71 -31.37
N TYR A 323 10.39 3.82 -30.16
CA TYR A 323 9.81 4.64 -29.09
C TYR A 323 10.84 5.60 -28.48
N ALA A 324 10.49 6.87 -28.41
CA ALA A 324 11.24 7.88 -27.65
C ALA A 324 10.47 8.21 -26.36
N ILE A 325 11.19 8.21 -25.25
CA ILE A 325 10.66 8.55 -23.92
C ILE A 325 11.49 9.71 -23.40
N GLN A 326 10.83 10.82 -23.07
CA GLN A 326 11.50 11.96 -22.49
C GLN A 326 11.80 11.73 -21.01
N GLY A 327 13.02 11.96 -20.62
CA GLY A 327 13.46 11.88 -19.22
C GLY A 327 14.72 11.03 -19.04
N THR A 328 15.14 10.92 -17.80
CA THR A 328 16.32 10.16 -17.39
C THR A 328 15.90 9.11 -16.36
N LEU A 329 16.30 7.86 -16.56
CA LEU A 329 16.10 6.81 -15.58
C LEU A 329 17.07 6.98 -14.42
N LYS A 330 16.54 6.90 -13.20
CA LYS A 330 17.34 6.87 -11.99
C LYS A 330 18.05 5.51 -11.80
N PRO A 331 19.15 5.42 -11.07
CA PRO A 331 19.89 4.17 -10.84
C PRO A 331 19.03 3.00 -10.34
N ALA A 332 18.05 3.27 -9.49
CA ALA A 332 17.12 2.24 -8.97
C ALA A 332 16.41 1.45 -10.09
N ALA A 333 16.09 2.07 -11.22
CA ALA A 333 15.43 1.41 -12.34
C ALA A 333 16.23 0.24 -12.92
N TYR A 334 17.55 0.28 -12.87
CA TYR A 334 18.42 -0.73 -13.46
C TYR A 334 18.67 -1.94 -12.56
N LEU A 335 18.33 -1.84 -11.26
CA LEU A 335 18.59 -2.88 -10.28
C LEU A 335 17.60 -4.06 -10.35
N VAL A 336 16.44 -3.84 -10.95
CA VAL A 336 15.32 -4.80 -10.92
C VAL A 336 15.71 -6.17 -11.47
N LYS A 337 16.55 -6.23 -12.49
CA LYS A 337 17.07 -7.50 -13.04
C LYS A 337 17.97 -8.26 -12.08
N GLU A 338 18.65 -7.56 -11.18
CA GLU A 338 19.54 -8.17 -10.19
C GLU A 338 18.73 -8.80 -9.05
N LEU A 339 17.55 -8.26 -8.76
CA LEU A 339 16.68 -8.73 -7.70
C LEU A 339 16.26 -10.20 -7.91
N ALA A 340 16.05 -10.64 -9.15
CA ALA A 340 15.63 -12.01 -9.48
C ALA A 340 16.61 -13.10 -9.02
N ASN A 341 17.88 -12.74 -8.74
CA ASN A 341 18.94 -13.68 -8.33
C ASN A 341 19.18 -13.73 -6.82
N TYR A 342 18.47 -12.92 -6.04
CA TYR A 342 18.64 -12.87 -4.60
C TYR A 342 18.19 -14.17 -3.92
N LYS A 343 18.99 -14.65 -2.96
CA LYS A 343 18.67 -15.85 -2.15
C LYS A 343 18.29 -15.41 -0.74
N PRO A 344 17.17 -15.91 -0.21
CA PRO A 344 16.70 -15.56 1.12
C PRO A 344 17.75 -15.81 2.20
N LYS A 345 17.83 -14.91 3.17
CA LYS A 345 18.59 -15.01 4.40
C LYS A 345 17.65 -15.07 5.59
N LYS A 346 18.17 -15.29 6.79
CA LYS A 346 17.38 -15.21 8.00
C LYS A 346 16.88 -13.78 8.21
N PRO A 347 15.57 -13.57 8.42
CA PRO A 347 15.02 -12.23 8.63
C PRO A 347 15.60 -11.58 9.91
N VAL A 348 15.71 -10.27 9.87
CA VAL A 348 16.12 -9.44 11.01
C VAL A 348 14.88 -9.15 11.88
N HIS A 349 15.08 -9.13 13.20
CA HIS A 349 14.00 -8.76 14.12
C HIS A 349 13.57 -7.31 13.95
N ALA A 350 12.31 -7.06 14.28
CA ALA A 350 11.75 -5.72 14.33
C ALA A 350 12.53 -4.83 15.31
N VAL A 351 12.70 -3.57 14.95
CA VAL A 351 13.31 -2.54 15.78
C VAL A 351 12.30 -1.48 16.17
N ASN A 352 12.57 -0.78 17.25
CA ASN A 352 11.68 0.29 17.70
C ASN A 352 11.95 1.57 16.89
N TYR A 353 11.07 1.84 15.94
CA TYR A 353 11.14 2.95 15.01
C TYR A 353 11.19 4.32 15.72
N TYR A 354 10.30 4.57 16.68
CA TYR A 354 10.22 5.88 17.32
C TYR A 354 11.44 6.20 18.18
N ASN A 355 12.02 5.17 18.84
CA ASN A 355 13.27 5.35 19.55
C ASN A 355 14.40 5.78 18.61
N MET A 356 14.47 5.19 17.43
CA MET A 356 15.47 5.55 16.40
C MET A 356 15.28 6.97 15.86
N LEU A 357 14.06 7.50 15.88
CA LEU A 357 13.77 8.92 15.57
C LEU A 357 14.06 9.88 16.73
N GLY A 358 14.56 9.40 17.86
CA GLY A 358 14.86 10.25 19.02
C GLY A 358 13.66 10.51 19.94
N PHE A 359 12.55 9.76 19.80
CA PHE A 359 11.45 9.79 20.75
C PHE A 359 11.84 9.03 22.02
N ASN A 360 12.43 9.73 22.99
CA ASN A 360 13.07 9.08 24.13
C ASN A 360 12.80 9.74 25.50
N ASN A 361 11.91 10.74 25.58
CA ASN A 361 11.57 11.39 26.84
C ASN A 361 10.69 10.50 27.71
N ILE A 362 9.84 9.68 27.10
CA ILE A 362 8.88 8.82 27.79
C ILE A 362 8.98 7.40 27.24
N CYS A 363 8.96 6.42 28.14
CA CYS A 363 8.86 5.02 27.77
C CYS A 363 7.67 4.38 28.49
N ILE A 364 6.79 3.77 27.70
CA ILE A 364 5.62 3.05 28.19
C ILE A 364 5.84 1.58 27.88
N LYS A 365 5.75 0.75 28.91
CA LYS A 365 5.87 -0.71 28.78
C LYS A 365 4.60 -1.38 29.26
N GLY A 366 4.23 -2.46 28.59
CA GLY A 366 3.09 -3.26 28.97
C GLY A 366 3.17 -4.67 28.42
N THR A 367 2.19 -5.47 28.76
CA THR A 367 2.03 -6.83 28.27
C THR A 367 0.59 -7.02 27.79
N ILE A 368 0.44 -7.66 26.66
CA ILE A 368 -0.86 -7.98 26.08
C ILE A 368 -1.07 -9.49 26.18
N VAL A 369 -2.22 -9.90 26.71
CA VAL A 369 -2.61 -11.31 26.82
C VAL A 369 -4.03 -11.51 26.28
N ASP A 370 -4.31 -12.71 25.82
CA ASP A 370 -5.68 -13.14 25.53
C ASP A 370 -6.47 -13.22 26.85
N ARG A 371 -7.60 -12.56 26.89
CA ARG A 371 -8.41 -12.44 28.12
C ARG A 371 -8.89 -13.76 28.68
N LYS A 372 -9.21 -14.72 27.80
CA LYS A 372 -9.74 -16.04 28.19
C LYS A 372 -8.64 -17.01 28.58
N THR A 373 -7.62 -17.10 27.74
CA THR A 373 -6.55 -18.10 27.88
C THR A 373 -5.41 -17.60 28.77
N LYS A 374 -5.30 -16.27 28.98
CA LYS A 374 -4.18 -15.61 29.66
C LYS A 374 -2.83 -15.83 28.98
N GLN A 375 -2.84 -16.32 27.74
CA GLN A 375 -1.63 -16.49 26.95
C GLN A 375 -1.17 -15.16 26.36
N ALA A 376 0.13 -14.99 26.24
CA ALA A 376 0.71 -13.83 25.57
C ALA A 376 0.19 -13.71 24.14
N VAL A 377 -0.08 -12.47 23.70
CA VAL A 377 -0.46 -12.17 22.33
C VAL A 377 0.70 -11.49 21.65
N GLU A 378 1.32 -12.20 20.72
CA GLU A 378 2.37 -11.68 19.84
C GLU A 378 1.77 -10.90 18.68
N GLY A 379 2.43 -9.82 18.23
CA GLY A 379 1.98 -9.02 17.08
C GLY A 379 0.77 -8.12 17.36
N ALA A 380 0.36 -7.98 18.63
CA ALA A 380 -0.66 -7.00 19.00
C ALA A 380 -0.13 -5.58 18.77
N VAL A 381 -0.82 -4.79 17.99
CA VAL A 381 -0.46 -3.40 17.72
C VAL A 381 -1.00 -2.53 18.86
N VAL A 382 -0.10 -1.74 19.44
CA VAL A 382 -0.40 -0.74 20.48
C VAL A 382 -0.20 0.62 19.86
N ARG A 383 -1.24 1.43 19.82
CA ARG A 383 -1.23 2.80 19.31
C ARG A 383 -1.58 3.77 20.44
N ALA A 384 -0.87 4.87 20.53
CA ALA A 384 -1.08 5.88 21.56
C ALA A 384 -0.97 7.30 20.98
N TRP A 385 -1.68 8.24 21.60
CA TRP A 385 -1.67 9.65 21.21
C TRP A 385 -1.53 10.54 22.46
N ASN A 386 -0.98 11.74 22.23
CA ASN A 386 -1.01 12.81 23.21
C ASN A 386 -2.45 13.35 23.43
N GLU A 387 -2.62 14.20 24.42
CA GLU A 387 -3.91 14.81 24.80
C GLU A 387 -4.63 15.49 23.64
N TYR A 388 -3.88 16.07 22.72
CA TYR A 388 -4.42 16.86 21.59
C TYR A 388 -4.60 16.05 20.30
N TRP A 389 -4.34 14.74 20.32
CA TRP A 389 -4.37 13.88 19.12
C TRP A 389 -3.41 14.31 18.00
N SER A 390 -2.41 15.15 18.32
CA SER A 390 -1.49 15.72 17.35
C SER A 390 -0.26 14.86 17.09
N VAL A 391 0.08 13.97 18.02
CA VAL A 391 1.20 13.03 17.89
C VAL A 391 0.70 11.63 18.17
N GLY A 392 0.74 10.78 17.16
CA GLY A 392 0.42 9.37 17.24
C GLY A 392 1.68 8.51 17.10
N ILE A 393 1.82 7.52 17.97
CA ILE A 393 2.93 6.55 17.94
C ILE A 393 2.37 5.14 18.03
N ASN A 394 3.09 4.17 17.50
CA ASN A 394 2.70 2.78 17.60
C ASN A 394 3.89 1.83 17.74
N THR A 395 3.61 0.64 18.20
CA THR A 395 4.53 -0.50 18.24
C THR A 395 3.71 -1.78 18.22
N PHE A 396 4.37 -2.93 18.24
CA PHE A 396 3.68 -4.20 18.42
C PHE A 396 4.41 -5.10 19.45
N THR A 397 3.70 -6.08 19.95
CA THR A 397 4.18 -6.97 21.01
C THR A 397 5.09 -8.06 20.45
N ASN A 398 6.05 -8.48 21.28
CA ASN A 398 6.93 -9.63 21.05
C ASN A 398 6.24 -10.97 21.43
N GLU A 399 6.98 -12.06 21.32
CA GLU A 399 6.55 -13.44 21.67
C GLU A 399 6.04 -13.62 23.10
N LYS A 400 6.44 -12.74 24.01
CA LYS A 400 5.97 -12.71 25.41
C LYS A 400 4.76 -11.79 25.60
N GLY A 401 4.24 -11.21 24.52
CA GLY A 401 3.20 -10.20 24.59
C GLY A 401 3.66 -8.83 25.12
N GLU A 402 4.96 -8.63 25.27
CA GLU A 402 5.52 -7.39 25.81
C GLU A 402 5.68 -6.36 24.72
N PHE A 403 5.41 -5.09 25.03
CA PHE A 403 5.68 -3.96 24.16
C PHE A 403 6.42 -2.84 24.89
N THR A 404 7.08 -2.00 24.10
CA THR A 404 7.68 -0.75 24.55
C THR A 404 7.33 0.34 23.56
N LEU A 405 6.64 1.38 24.01
CA LEU A 405 6.38 2.60 23.27
C LEU A 405 7.33 3.70 23.73
N TYR A 406 7.91 4.41 22.78
CA TYR A 406 8.75 5.57 23.02
C TYR A 406 8.05 6.82 22.52
N SER A 407 8.01 7.88 23.32
CA SER A 407 7.37 9.14 23.01
C SER A 407 8.16 10.32 23.52
N ASN A 408 8.04 11.48 22.88
CA ASN A 408 8.49 12.75 23.43
C ASN A 408 7.39 13.45 24.24
N ASP A 409 6.13 13.15 23.95
CA ASP A 409 4.95 13.68 24.63
C ASP A 409 4.30 12.63 25.53
N GLU A 410 3.60 13.11 26.55
CA GLU A 410 2.78 12.22 27.37
C GLU A 410 1.62 11.65 26.55
N CYS A 411 1.51 10.32 26.51
CA CYS A 411 0.42 9.64 25.84
C CYS A 411 -0.79 9.52 26.76
N VAL A 412 -1.96 9.89 26.26
CA VAL A 412 -3.23 9.93 27.01
C VAL A 412 -4.23 8.93 26.46
N HIS A 413 -4.30 8.79 25.14
CA HIS A 413 -5.25 7.92 24.46
C HIS A 413 -4.54 6.67 23.92
N PHE A 414 -5.17 5.52 24.09
CA PHE A 414 -4.60 4.23 23.69
C PHE A 414 -5.61 3.39 22.95
N GLU A 415 -5.14 2.71 21.91
CA GLU A 415 -5.84 1.62 21.24
C GLU A 415 -4.92 0.41 21.11
N ILE A 416 -5.49 -0.79 21.31
CA ILE A 416 -4.77 -2.05 21.16
C ILE A 416 -5.63 -3.01 20.37
N SER A 417 -5.05 -3.66 19.37
CA SER A 417 -5.68 -4.74 18.62
C SER A 417 -4.64 -5.72 18.10
N ALA A 418 -5.06 -6.90 17.74
CA ALA A 418 -4.22 -7.90 17.10
C ALA A 418 -4.95 -8.56 15.92
N PRO A 419 -4.22 -9.19 14.98
CA PRO A 419 -4.85 -9.93 13.89
C PRO A 419 -5.88 -10.95 14.39
N GLY A 420 -7.10 -10.85 13.89
CA GLY A 420 -8.21 -11.72 14.28
C GLY A 420 -8.79 -11.49 15.67
N MET A 421 -8.41 -10.42 16.36
CA MET A 421 -8.85 -10.13 17.73
C MET A 421 -9.60 -8.80 17.83
N SER A 422 -10.32 -8.61 18.92
CA SER A 422 -11.05 -7.38 19.23
C SER A 422 -10.12 -6.20 19.49
N LYS A 423 -10.63 -4.99 19.28
CA LYS A 423 -9.98 -3.74 19.61
C LYS A 423 -10.34 -3.30 21.04
N ILE A 424 -9.36 -2.77 21.76
CA ILE A 424 -9.53 -2.12 23.07
C ILE A 424 -9.16 -0.65 22.91
N LYS A 425 -9.97 0.24 23.52
CA LYS A 425 -9.68 1.66 23.66
C LYS A 425 -9.72 2.06 25.11
N PHE A 426 -8.80 2.91 25.55
CA PHE A 426 -8.82 3.47 26.90
C PHE A 426 -7.99 4.75 26.96
N ASP A 427 -8.30 5.59 27.95
CA ASP A 427 -7.56 6.80 28.26
C ASP A 427 -6.58 6.59 29.42
N LYS A 428 -5.64 7.50 29.57
CA LYS A 428 -4.58 7.47 30.60
C LYS A 428 -5.08 7.20 31.99
N GLU A 429 -6.22 7.76 32.36
CA GLU A 429 -6.83 7.58 33.69
C GLU A 429 -7.11 6.12 34.01
N ILE A 430 -7.46 5.33 33.01
CA ILE A 430 -7.65 3.87 33.16
C ILE A 430 -6.31 3.15 33.35
N MET A 431 -5.20 3.73 32.92
CA MET A 431 -3.87 3.14 33.07
C MET A 431 -3.32 3.18 34.50
N TYR A 432 -3.77 4.10 35.33
CA TYR A 432 -3.29 4.25 36.72
C TYR A 432 -3.99 3.34 37.71
N TYR A 433 -5.10 2.77 37.39
CA TYR A 433 -5.81 1.81 38.20
C TYR A 433 -5.46 0.37 37.77
N PRO A 434 -5.25 -0.54 38.74
CA PRO A 434 -5.10 -1.95 38.38
C PRO A 434 -6.36 -2.39 37.62
N ILE A 435 -6.20 -2.75 36.38
CA ILE A 435 -7.32 -3.14 35.50
C ILE A 435 -7.82 -4.55 35.83
N SER A 436 -7.96 -4.85 37.08
CA SER A 436 -8.67 -6.02 37.52
C SER A 436 -10.17 -5.71 37.51
N GLY A 437 -10.83 -6.02 36.42
CA GLY A 437 -12.29 -6.07 36.38
C GLY A 437 -13.04 -4.96 35.64
N GLN A 438 -12.41 -3.97 35.04
CA GLN A 438 -13.13 -3.03 34.19
C GLN A 438 -13.29 -3.58 32.76
N LYS A 439 -14.53 -3.65 32.31
CA LYS A 439 -14.85 -3.93 30.89
C LYS A 439 -14.47 -2.71 30.08
N ALA A 440 -13.28 -2.71 29.47
CA ALA A 440 -13.08 -1.89 28.30
C ALA A 440 -14.16 -2.24 27.28
N ASP A 441 -14.57 -1.26 26.46
CA ASP A 441 -15.60 -1.49 25.45
C ASP A 441 -15.02 -2.43 24.37
N ILE A 442 -15.16 -3.72 24.61
CA ILE A 442 -14.57 -4.77 23.78
C ILE A 442 -15.58 -5.15 22.72
N HIS A 443 -15.34 -4.72 21.50
CA HIS A 443 -16.09 -5.25 20.36
C HIS A 443 -15.69 -6.71 20.15
N GLN A 444 -16.57 -7.63 20.50
CA GLN A 444 -16.38 -9.06 20.32
C GLN A 444 -16.20 -9.39 18.83
N LEU A 445 -15.01 -9.84 18.49
CA LEU A 445 -14.76 -10.59 17.27
C LEU A 445 -14.65 -12.08 17.62
N PRO A 446 -14.85 -12.99 16.69
CA PRO A 446 -15.16 -14.37 17.01
C PRO A 446 -14.19 -14.96 18.05
N ASN A 447 -14.69 -15.06 19.28
CA ASN A 447 -14.11 -15.77 20.43
C ASN A 447 -12.76 -15.33 20.99
N LYS A 448 -12.20 -14.19 20.57
CA LYS A 448 -10.91 -13.69 21.12
C LYS A 448 -11.03 -12.27 21.63
N GLU A 449 -10.58 -12.04 22.84
CA GLU A 449 -10.54 -10.76 23.53
C GLU A 449 -9.11 -10.45 24.00
N LEU A 450 -8.70 -9.19 23.95
CA LEU A 450 -7.42 -8.73 24.44
C LEU A 450 -7.53 -8.23 25.89
N GLU A 451 -6.49 -8.43 26.66
CA GLU A 451 -6.31 -7.86 27.98
C GLU A 451 -4.96 -7.13 28.03
N TYR A 452 -4.95 -5.93 28.59
CA TYR A 452 -3.77 -5.11 28.74
C TYR A 452 -3.25 -5.14 30.16
N HIS A 453 -1.97 -5.42 30.33
CA HIS A 453 -1.26 -5.35 31.60
C HIS A 453 -0.14 -4.33 31.50
N ARG A 454 -0.29 -3.23 32.21
CA ARG A 454 0.74 -2.21 32.29
C ARG A 454 1.89 -2.67 33.18
N ILE A 455 3.13 -2.56 32.70
CA ILE A 455 4.35 -2.83 33.48
C ILE A 455 4.94 -1.52 34.03
N SER A 456 5.15 -0.51 33.18
CA SER A 456 5.66 0.77 33.64
C SER A 456 5.31 1.92 32.68
N HIS A 457 5.15 3.10 33.29
CA HIS A 457 5.06 4.37 32.59
C HIS A 457 5.83 5.42 33.37
N LYS A 458 6.94 5.90 32.87
CA LYS A 458 7.74 6.94 33.54
C LYS A 458 8.54 7.73 32.49
N PRO A 459 8.73 9.02 32.69
CA PRO A 459 9.67 9.80 31.91
C PRO A 459 11.11 9.34 32.21
N PHE A 460 11.93 9.19 31.18
CA PHE A 460 13.36 8.97 31.30
C PHE A 460 14.08 9.30 29.98
N LEU A 461 15.35 9.66 30.11
CA LEU A 461 16.23 9.79 28.96
C LEU A 461 16.78 8.41 28.61
N LEU A 462 16.47 7.94 27.43
CA LEU A 462 17.10 6.76 26.86
C LEU A 462 18.44 7.15 26.28
N GLN A 463 19.46 6.36 26.60
CA GLN A 463 20.63 6.34 25.75
C GLN A 463 20.17 5.75 24.42
N SER A 464 20.45 6.45 23.33
CA SER A 464 20.15 5.95 22.00
C SER A 464 20.71 4.54 21.87
N ASP A 465 19.88 3.60 21.57
CA ASP A 465 20.35 2.28 21.18
C ASP A 465 21.04 2.46 19.82
N THR A 466 22.37 2.51 19.90
CA THR A 466 23.23 2.76 18.74
C THR A 466 23.46 1.52 17.89
N ALA A 467 22.68 0.48 18.09
CA ALA A 467 22.71 -0.65 17.17
C ALA A 467 22.36 -0.13 15.77
N PRO A 468 23.29 -0.08 14.83
CA PRO A 468 23.01 0.45 13.51
C PRO A 468 21.92 -0.42 12.89
N TYR A 469 20.94 0.21 12.34
CA TYR A 469 19.92 -0.48 11.57
C TYR A 469 20.61 -1.19 10.39
N PRO A 470 20.60 -2.51 10.31
CA PRO A 470 21.54 -3.22 9.42
C PRO A 470 21.21 -3.10 7.93
N LEU A 471 20.05 -2.53 7.58
CA LEU A 471 19.55 -2.52 6.21
C LEU A 471 19.59 -1.14 5.55
N PHE A 472 19.56 -0.07 6.30
CA PHE A 472 19.44 1.27 5.72
C PHE A 472 20.53 2.20 6.26
N HIS A 473 21.42 2.63 5.40
CA HIS A 473 22.27 3.79 5.64
C HIS A 473 21.42 5.05 5.46
N PHE A 474 20.69 5.41 6.50
CA PHE A 474 19.74 6.48 6.48
C PHE A 474 20.11 7.56 7.48
N ASP A 475 20.07 8.81 7.02
CA ASP A 475 20.26 9.97 7.86
C ASP A 475 18.89 10.52 8.27
N PRO A 476 18.43 10.29 9.51
CA PRO A 476 17.11 10.74 9.94
C PRO A 476 16.93 12.25 9.92
N GLU A 477 18.01 13.04 9.91
CA GLU A 477 17.92 14.50 9.83
C GLU A 477 17.49 14.99 8.44
N LYS A 478 17.71 14.20 7.40
CA LYS A 478 17.26 14.50 6.05
C LYS A 478 15.78 14.27 5.81
N PHE A 479 15.14 13.49 6.66
CA PHE A 479 13.71 13.24 6.56
C PHE A 479 12.90 14.27 7.31
N ASN A 480 11.92 14.86 6.64
CA ASN A 480 11.01 15.81 7.27
C ASN A 480 10.11 15.06 8.25
N GLN A 481 10.28 15.30 9.55
CA GLN A 481 9.48 14.68 10.59
C GLN A 481 7.96 14.95 10.43
N ALA A 482 7.57 16.00 9.73
CA ALA A 482 6.18 16.35 9.49
C ALA A 482 5.42 15.27 8.71
N SER A 483 6.09 14.47 7.89
CA SER A 483 5.47 13.35 7.16
C SER A 483 5.10 12.15 8.03
N PHE A 484 5.59 12.13 9.29
CA PHE A 484 5.36 11.04 10.24
C PHE A 484 4.37 11.35 11.36
N THR A 485 4.09 12.61 11.55
CA THR A 485 2.97 13.00 12.42
C THR A 485 1.65 12.70 11.73
N GLY A 486 1.60 11.54 11.12
CA GLY A 486 0.58 10.99 10.31
C GLY A 486 -0.69 11.81 10.31
N GLU A 487 -1.06 12.27 9.20
CA GLU A 487 -2.40 12.82 9.04
C GLU A 487 -3.38 11.83 9.67
N MET A 488 -3.84 12.19 10.84
CA MET A 488 -4.90 11.47 11.54
C MET A 488 -6.24 11.83 10.92
#